data_699804353484122b0db76b17f7fb7f72
#
_entry.id   699804353484122b0db76b17f7fb7f72
#
_cell.length_a   1.000
_cell.length_b   1.000
_cell.length_c   1.000
_cell.angle_alpha   90.00
_cell.angle_beta   90.00
_cell.angle_gamma   90.00
#
_symmetry.space_group_name_H-M   'P 1'
#
loop_
_entity.id
_entity.type
_entity.pdbx_description
1 polymer ?
#
loop_
_entity_poly.entity_id
_entity_poly.type
_entity_poly.pdbx_seq_one_letter_code
_entity_poly.pdbx_strand_id
1 'polypeptide(L)'
;MSTTTEPRALVIVDVQPTFCEGGELAVEGGNATAAAIAGYVNQHRGDYDVIATTQDFHIEPGSHFSETPDYVDTWPAHGVAGTPNAELHPAVAALHPDISVKKGQYAAAYSGFEGTDENGSDLDTLLSARGIKAVDVVGIAESHCVKATALDAKNNGYDTRVFTDLTVPVSEDQGIAARNEMSAAGIALARSK
;
A
#
# COMPACT_ATOMS: atom_id res chain seq x y z
N MET A 1 -11.57 -27.90 -18.94
CA MET A 1 -12.28 -27.12 -17.90
C MET A 1 -11.47 -25.87 -17.70
N SER A 2 -11.99 -24.71 -18.13
CA SER A 2 -11.32 -23.44 -17.92
C SER A 2 -11.42 -23.13 -16.42
N THR A 3 -10.29 -23.16 -15.70
CA THR A 3 -10.21 -22.61 -14.37
C THR A 3 -10.33 -21.09 -14.52
N THR A 4 -11.54 -20.58 -14.37
CA THR A 4 -11.71 -19.13 -14.21
C THR A 4 -10.95 -18.74 -12.94
N THR A 5 -9.80 -18.13 -13.12
CA THR A 5 -9.08 -17.50 -12.01
C THR A 5 -10.00 -16.45 -11.41
N GLU A 6 -10.10 -16.44 -10.10
CA GLU A 6 -10.91 -15.47 -9.36
C GLU A 6 -10.45 -14.04 -9.68
N PRO A 7 -11.38 -13.09 -9.96
CA PRO A 7 -10.98 -11.72 -10.29
C PRO A 7 -10.11 -11.11 -9.20
N ARG A 8 -8.93 -10.60 -9.60
CA ARG A 8 -7.86 -10.22 -8.68
C ARG A 8 -7.38 -8.81 -8.91
N ALA A 9 -7.14 -8.09 -7.84
CA ALA A 9 -6.48 -6.80 -7.85
C ALA A 9 -5.07 -6.89 -7.27
N LEU A 10 -4.16 -6.07 -7.78
CA LEU A 10 -2.91 -5.73 -7.12
C LEU A 10 -3.08 -4.37 -6.46
N VAL A 11 -2.86 -4.29 -5.15
CA VAL A 11 -2.87 -3.04 -4.39
C VAL A 11 -1.43 -2.65 -4.07
N ILE A 12 -0.97 -1.56 -4.64
CA ILE A 12 0.36 -0.98 -4.44
C ILE A 12 0.24 0.11 -3.38
N VAL A 13 0.74 -0.18 -2.19
CA VAL A 13 0.54 0.64 -1.00
C VAL A 13 1.66 1.65 -0.85
N ASP A 14 1.31 2.94 -0.85
CA ASP A 14 2.12 4.09 -0.42
C ASP A 14 3.54 4.13 -1.00
N VAL A 15 3.70 3.74 -2.26
CA VAL A 15 4.98 3.85 -2.95
C VAL A 15 5.15 5.28 -3.44
N GLN A 16 5.66 6.12 -2.53
CA GLN A 16 5.78 7.56 -2.67
C GLN A 16 7.20 8.01 -2.31
N PRO A 17 7.73 9.07 -2.93
CA PRO A 17 9.06 9.60 -2.58
C PRO A 17 9.23 9.92 -1.10
N THR A 18 8.17 10.34 -0.40
CA THR A 18 8.21 10.62 1.05
C THR A 18 8.69 9.43 1.89
N PHE A 19 8.43 8.19 1.43
CA PHE A 19 8.82 6.94 2.09
C PHE A 19 10.03 6.26 1.47
N CYS A 20 10.63 6.85 0.45
CA CYS A 20 11.83 6.34 -0.19
C CYS A 20 13.06 7.12 0.28
N GLU A 21 14.25 6.63 -0.04
CA GLU A 21 15.51 7.30 0.32
C GLU A 21 15.52 8.73 -0.19
N GLY A 22 15.81 9.67 0.69
CA GLY A 22 15.76 11.12 0.43
C GLY A 22 14.42 11.77 0.78
N GLY A 23 13.40 11.01 1.14
CA GLY A 23 12.12 11.52 1.61
C GLY A 23 12.10 11.85 3.11
N GLU A 24 10.99 12.44 3.56
CA GLU A 24 10.84 12.94 4.93
C GLU A 24 10.74 11.79 5.96
N LEU A 25 10.22 10.64 5.55
CA LEU A 25 10.06 9.44 6.39
C LEU A 25 10.61 8.23 5.64
N ALA A 26 11.88 8.32 5.25
CA ALA A 26 12.54 7.36 4.39
C ALA A 26 12.62 5.96 5.01
N VAL A 27 12.28 4.96 4.20
CA VAL A 27 12.52 3.54 4.48
C VAL A 27 13.66 3.08 3.58
N GLU A 28 14.70 2.49 4.18
CA GLU A 28 15.82 1.92 3.43
C GLU A 28 15.33 0.80 2.50
N GLY A 29 15.68 0.89 1.22
CA GLY A 29 15.18 -0.03 0.19
C GLY A 29 13.89 0.40 -0.49
N GLY A 30 13.33 1.57 -0.15
CA GLY A 30 12.10 2.08 -0.75
C GLY A 30 12.18 2.26 -2.27
N ASN A 31 13.24 2.89 -2.76
CA ASN A 31 13.45 3.06 -4.20
C ASN A 31 13.64 1.71 -4.94
N ALA A 32 14.37 0.78 -4.32
CA ALA A 32 14.55 -0.55 -4.90
C ALA A 32 13.23 -1.33 -4.95
N THR A 33 12.39 -1.19 -3.92
CA THR A 33 11.05 -1.79 -3.88
C THR A 33 10.15 -1.20 -4.97
N ALA A 34 10.17 0.12 -5.17
CA ALA A 34 9.43 0.76 -6.25
C ALA A 34 9.83 0.22 -7.63
N ALA A 35 11.13 0.07 -7.89
CA ALA A 35 11.64 -0.50 -9.14
C ALA A 35 11.25 -1.98 -9.31
N ALA A 36 11.31 -2.78 -8.24
CA ALA A 36 10.92 -4.19 -8.26
C ALA A 36 9.42 -4.35 -8.54
N ILE A 37 8.57 -3.55 -7.92
CA ILE A 37 7.12 -3.54 -8.18
C ILE A 37 6.84 -3.17 -9.65
N ALA A 38 7.48 -2.13 -10.17
CA ALA A 38 7.31 -1.73 -11.56
C ALA A 38 7.73 -2.86 -12.53
N GLY A 39 8.86 -3.50 -12.27
CA GLY A 39 9.33 -4.66 -13.04
C GLY A 39 8.34 -5.83 -13.02
N TYR A 40 7.81 -6.14 -11.85
CA TYR A 40 6.80 -7.19 -11.67
C TYR A 40 5.52 -6.87 -12.44
N VAL A 41 4.97 -5.67 -12.29
CA VAL A 41 3.72 -5.27 -12.96
C VAL A 41 3.88 -5.30 -14.48
N ASN A 42 5.00 -4.83 -15.02
CA ASN A 42 5.26 -4.87 -16.46
C ASN A 42 5.26 -6.29 -17.05
N GLN A 43 5.59 -7.30 -16.25
CA GLN A 43 5.60 -8.71 -16.67
C GLN A 43 4.27 -9.40 -16.38
N HIS A 44 3.52 -8.97 -15.37
CA HIS A 44 2.34 -9.64 -14.82
C HIS A 44 1.06 -8.81 -14.89
N ARG A 45 1.03 -7.70 -15.64
CA ARG A 45 -0.16 -6.84 -15.76
C ARG A 45 -1.41 -7.62 -16.14
N GLY A 46 -1.26 -8.62 -17.00
CA GLY A 46 -2.36 -9.45 -17.47
C GLY A 46 -2.93 -10.45 -16.46
N ASP A 47 -2.25 -10.63 -15.33
CA ASP A 47 -2.71 -11.50 -14.25
C ASP A 47 -3.70 -10.80 -13.32
N TYR A 48 -3.91 -9.50 -13.51
CA TYR A 48 -4.75 -8.64 -12.67
C TYR A 48 -5.84 -7.95 -13.48
N ASP A 49 -7.05 -7.96 -12.94
CA ASP A 49 -8.19 -7.20 -13.46
C ASP A 49 -8.09 -5.72 -13.10
N VAL A 50 -7.43 -5.42 -11.97
CA VAL A 50 -7.27 -4.07 -11.45
C VAL A 50 -5.86 -3.89 -10.85
N ILE A 51 -5.23 -2.77 -11.16
CA ILE A 51 -4.09 -2.23 -10.41
C ILE A 51 -4.59 -1.01 -9.63
N ALA A 52 -4.49 -1.07 -8.31
CA ALA A 52 -4.87 0.02 -7.42
C ALA A 52 -3.64 0.57 -6.69
N THR A 53 -3.61 1.87 -6.44
CA THR A 53 -2.59 2.53 -5.62
C THR A 53 -3.22 3.24 -4.44
N THR A 54 -2.49 3.29 -3.33
CA THR A 54 -2.82 4.11 -2.17
C THR A 54 -1.73 5.14 -1.92
N GLN A 55 -2.10 6.27 -1.35
CA GLN A 55 -1.17 7.36 -1.00
C GLN A 55 -1.56 7.98 0.33
N ASP A 56 -0.55 8.29 1.16
CA ASP A 56 -0.70 9.31 2.19
C ASP A 56 -0.83 10.68 1.54
N PHE A 57 -1.84 11.43 1.96
CA PHE A 57 -2.15 12.74 1.42
C PHE A 57 -2.60 13.66 2.56
N HIS A 58 -1.65 14.03 3.42
CA HIS A 58 -1.94 14.77 4.64
C HIS A 58 -2.16 16.25 4.39
N ILE A 59 -3.32 16.77 4.79
CA ILE A 59 -3.65 18.20 4.75
C ILE A 59 -3.52 18.79 6.14
N GLU A 60 -4.26 18.27 7.10
CA GLU A 60 -4.23 18.65 8.51
C GLU A 60 -4.49 17.41 9.38
N PRO A 61 -3.54 16.47 9.49
CA PRO A 61 -3.76 15.19 10.16
C PRO A 61 -3.70 15.27 11.69
N GLY A 62 -3.71 16.47 12.28
CA GLY A 62 -3.74 16.68 13.72
C GLY A 62 -2.50 16.13 14.43
N SER A 63 -2.72 15.40 15.51
CA SER A 63 -1.65 14.83 16.35
C SER A 63 -0.82 13.74 15.66
N HIS A 64 -1.17 13.31 14.44
CA HIS A 64 -0.34 12.40 13.65
C HIS A 64 1.04 13.00 13.35
N PHE A 65 1.11 14.31 13.14
CA PHE A 65 2.36 15.05 13.01
C PHE A 65 2.86 15.61 14.35
N SER A 66 4.15 15.47 14.58
CA SER A 66 4.81 16.03 15.77
C SER A 66 6.22 16.52 15.44
N GLU A 67 6.62 17.63 16.05
CA GLU A 67 8.03 18.10 16.01
C GLU A 67 8.94 17.23 16.88
N THR A 68 8.35 16.48 17.82
CA THR A 68 9.04 15.52 18.69
C THR A 68 8.36 14.14 18.60
N PRO A 69 8.43 13.48 17.43
CA PRO A 69 7.70 12.24 17.21
C PRO A 69 8.22 11.09 18.07
N ASP A 70 7.30 10.24 18.51
CA ASP A 70 7.64 9.00 19.22
C ASP A 70 7.90 7.83 18.26
N TYR A 71 7.61 8.00 16.97
CA TYR A 71 7.71 6.97 15.91
C TYR A 71 6.87 5.72 16.19
N VAL A 72 5.79 5.86 16.95
CA VAL A 72 4.78 4.82 17.20
C VAL A 72 3.41 5.33 16.78
N ASP A 73 2.96 6.45 17.39
CA ASP A 73 1.67 7.08 17.10
C ASP A 73 1.84 8.45 16.43
N THR A 74 3.01 9.05 16.55
CA THR A 74 3.34 10.37 16.02
C THR A 74 4.58 10.34 15.13
N TRP A 75 4.54 11.13 14.07
CA TRP A 75 5.54 11.12 13.01
C TRP A 75 5.96 12.54 12.63
N PRO A 76 7.17 12.73 12.05
CA PRO A 76 7.50 14.00 11.42
C PRO A 76 6.56 14.24 10.24
N ALA A 77 6.41 15.48 9.81
CA ALA A 77 5.60 15.82 8.64
C ALA A 77 6.11 15.06 7.39
N HIS A 78 5.20 14.33 6.75
CA HIS A 78 5.47 13.50 5.57
C HIS A 78 4.20 13.41 4.72
N GLY A 79 4.32 13.03 3.45
CA GLY A 79 3.16 12.85 2.57
C GLY A 79 2.24 14.07 2.53
N VAL A 80 2.80 15.28 2.64
CA VAL A 80 2.03 16.53 2.71
C VAL A 80 1.40 16.84 1.35
N ALA A 81 0.09 17.01 1.34
CA ALA A 81 -0.69 17.29 0.13
C ALA A 81 -0.11 18.47 -0.65
N GLY A 82 -0.02 18.31 -1.97
CA GLY A 82 0.51 19.32 -2.86
C GLY A 82 2.05 19.39 -2.94
N THR A 83 2.76 18.53 -2.24
CA THR A 83 4.22 18.40 -2.38
C THR A 83 4.60 17.28 -3.35
N PRO A 84 5.74 17.39 -4.04
CA PRO A 84 6.20 16.32 -4.94
C PRO A 84 6.38 14.97 -4.25
N ASN A 85 6.74 14.97 -2.97
CA ASN A 85 6.98 13.75 -2.20
C ASN A 85 5.70 13.02 -1.78
N ALA A 86 4.54 13.69 -1.84
CA ALA A 86 3.23 13.07 -1.64
C ALA A 86 2.67 12.39 -2.90
N GLU A 87 3.26 12.65 -4.07
CA GLU A 87 2.86 11.99 -5.31
C GLU A 87 3.33 10.53 -5.34
N LEU A 88 2.80 9.75 -6.29
CA LEU A 88 3.30 8.40 -6.53
C LEU A 88 4.77 8.45 -6.98
N HIS A 89 5.56 7.49 -6.54
CA HIS A 89 6.90 7.29 -7.08
C HIS A 89 6.83 7.19 -8.61
N PRO A 90 7.73 7.85 -9.36
CA PRO A 90 7.68 7.89 -10.83
C PRO A 90 7.54 6.51 -11.49
N ALA A 91 8.23 5.49 -10.95
CA ALA A 91 8.15 4.12 -11.48
C ALA A 91 6.75 3.52 -11.33
N VAL A 92 6.00 3.87 -10.30
CA VAL A 92 4.61 3.41 -10.07
C VAL A 92 3.61 4.26 -10.83
N ALA A 93 3.81 5.57 -10.89
CA ALA A 93 2.96 6.47 -11.69
C ALA A 93 2.95 6.06 -13.18
N ALA A 94 4.09 5.63 -13.71
CA ALA A 94 4.24 5.17 -15.09
C ALA A 94 3.47 3.88 -15.40
N LEU A 95 2.97 3.15 -14.40
CA LEU A 95 2.15 1.95 -14.57
C LEU A 95 0.69 2.26 -14.92
N HIS A 96 0.28 3.51 -14.83
CA HIS A 96 -1.10 3.96 -15.07
C HIS A 96 -2.12 3.12 -14.30
N PRO A 97 -2.17 3.23 -12.95
CA PRO A 97 -3.10 2.47 -12.13
C PRO A 97 -4.56 2.75 -12.49
N ASP A 98 -5.41 1.73 -12.36
CA ASP A 98 -6.84 1.82 -12.67
C ASP A 98 -7.64 2.50 -11.56
N ILE A 99 -7.15 2.41 -10.32
CA ILE A 99 -7.72 3.01 -9.11
C ILE A 99 -6.60 3.71 -8.36
N SER A 100 -6.88 4.91 -7.87
CA SER A 100 -5.99 5.63 -6.95
C SER A 100 -6.82 6.19 -5.81
N VAL A 101 -6.45 5.83 -4.58
CA VAL A 101 -7.07 6.37 -3.37
C VAL A 101 -6.06 7.11 -2.53
N LYS A 102 -6.52 8.14 -1.85
CA LYS A 102 -5.72 9.00 -0.96
C LYS A 102 -6.29 8.92 0.45
N LYS A 103 -5.42 8.81 1.44
CA LYS A 103 -5.80 8.66 2.85
C LYS A 103 -5.08 9.65 3.76
N GLY A 104 -5.56 9.79 4.98
CA GLY A 104 -4.90 10.57 6.01
C GLY A 104 -5.01 12.07 5.85
N GLN A 105 -6.01 12.58 5.14
CA GLN A 105 -6.16 14.02 4.90
C GLN A 105 -6.29 14.81 6.19
N TYR A 106 -7.11 14.32 7.13
CA TYR A 106 -7.44 15.03 8.38
C TYR A 106 -7.29 14.17 9.65
N ALA A 107 -6.74 12.99 9.52
CA ALA A 107 -6.48 12.06 10.62
C ALA A 107 -5.36 11.10 10.25
N ALA A 108 -4.81 10.37 11.23
CA ALA A 108 -3.94 9.24 10.96
C ALA A 108 -4.71 8.17 10.16
N ALA A 109 -4.07 7.60 9.14
CA ALA A 109 -4.61 6.48 8.38
C ALA A 109 -3.46 5.60 7.88
N TYR A 110 -3.55 4.30 8.12
CA TYR A 110 -2.53 3.34 7.71
C TYR A 110 -3.02 2.44 6.56
N SER A 111 -4.26 1.94 6.67
CA SER A 111 -4.85 1.07 5.65
C SER A 111 -5.28 1.84 4.41
N GLY A 112 -5.00 1.27 3.23
CA GLY A 112 -5.53 1.77 1.97
C GLY A 112 -7.06 1.77 1.90
N PHE A 113 -7.73 0.94 2.70
CA PHE A 113 -9.19 0.90 2.79
C PHE A 113 -9.80 2.10 3.52
N GLU A 114 -8.99 2.91 4.20
CA GLU A 114 -9.38 4.22 4.75
C GLU A 114 -9.31 5.35 3.70
N GLY A 115 -8.74 5.06 2.53
CA GLY A 115 -8.59 6.03 1.45
C GLY A 115 -9.82 6.11 0.56
N THR A 116 -9.96 7.26 -0.10
CA THR A 116 -11.01 7.52 -1.09
C THR A 116 -10.42 8.03 -2.40
N ASP A 117 -11.13 7.80 -3.50
CA ASP A 117 -10.84 8.41 -4.78
C ASP A 117 -11.30 9.88 -4.82
N GLU A 118 -11.13 10.53 -5.97
CA GLU A 118 -11.56 11.92 -6.19
C GLU A 118 -13.07 12.14 -6.07
N ASN A 119 -13.88 11.08 -6.18
CA ASN A 119 -15.33 11.12 -6.05
C ASN A 119 -15.81 10.76 -4.64
N GLY A 120 -14.90 10.46 -3.71
CA GLY A 120 -15.21 10.09 -2.34
C GLY A 120 -15.56 8.61 -2.15
N SER A 121 -15.33 7.75 -3.15
CA SER A 121 -15.55 6.31 -3.04
C SER A 121 -14.33 5.64 -2.38
N ASP A 122 -14.56 4.80 -1.37
CA ASP A 122 -13.51 4.05 -0.72
C ASP A 122 -13.01 2.86 -1.58
N LEU A 123 -11.85 2.32 -1.19
CA LEU A 123 -11.21 1.24 -1.93
C LEU A 123 -12.08 -0.02 -2.02
N ASP A 124 -12.80 -0.39 -0.95
CA ASP A 124 -13.68 -1.56 -0.94
C ASP A 124 -14.83 -1.41 -1.94
N THR A 125 -15.47 -0.25 -1.96
CA THR A 125 -16.51 0.08 -2.94
C THR A 125 -15.99 0.00 -4.37
N LEU A 126 -14.80 0.53 -4.64
CA LEU A 126 -14.19 0.53 -5.97
C LEU A 126 -13.80 -0.87 -6.45
N LEU A 127 -13.26 -1.71 -5.57
CA LEU A 127 -12.91 -3.09 -5.88
C LEU A 127 -14.15 -3.97 -6.06
N SER A 128 -15.12 -3.84 -5.16
CA SER A 128 -16.38 -4.59 -5.20
C SER A 128 -17.19 -4.30 -6.46
N ALA A 129 -17.24 -3.04 -6.89
CA ALA A 129 -17.91 -2.63 -8.12
C ALA A 129 -17.32 -3.28 -9.38
N ARG A 130 -16.05 -3.71 -9.32
CA ARG A 130 -15.37 -4.46 -10.39
C ARG A 130 -15.39 -5.96 -10.20
N GLY A 131 -16.12 -6.45 -9.20
CA GLY A 131 -16.26 -7.88 -8.92
C GLY A 131 -15.01 -8.56 -8.37
N ILE A 132 -14.05 -7.79 -7.86
CA ILE A 132 -12.80 -8.32 -7.29
C ILE A 132 -13.11 -9.23 -6.10
N LYS A 133 -12.42 -10.37 -6.04
CA LYS A 133 -12.55 -11.38 -4.98
C LYS A 133 -11.23 -11.67 -4.28
N ALA A 134 -10.12 -11.37 -4.95
CA ALA A 134 -8.78 -11.63 -4.44
C ALA A 134 -7.90 -10.38 -4.56
N VAL A 135 -7.03 -10.18 -3.57
CA VAL A 135 -6.15 -9.01 -3.48
C VAL A 135 -4.73 -9.46 -3.18
N ASP A 136 -3.79 -9.06 -4.03
CA ASP A 136 -2.38 -9.11 -3.73
C ASP A 136 -1.92 -7.73 -3.26
N VAL A 137 -1.14 -7.68 -2.19
CA VAL A 137 -0.67 -6.43 -1.58
C VAL A 137 0.85 -6.36 -1.67
N VAL A 138 1.34 -5.23 -2.13
CA VAL A 138 2.77 -4.87 -2.24
C VAL A 138 2.97 -3.42 -1.79
N GLY A 139 4.18 -3.00 -1.56
CA GLY A 139 4.50 -1.59 -1.29
C GLY A 139 5.23 -1.32 0.01
N ILE A 140 4.99 -0.14 0.61
CA ILE A 140 5.72 0.44 1.73
C ILE A 140 4.75 0.95 2.81
N ALA A 141 5.06 0.80 4.09
CA ALA A 141 6.05 -0.10 4.65
C ALA A 141 5.36 -1.41 5.04
N GLU A 142 6.05 -2.52 4.86
CA GLU A 142 5.52 -3.86 5.20
C GLU A 142 4.99 -3.91 6.63
N SER A 143 5.74 -3.31 7.56
CA SER A 143 5.44 -3.28 8.99
C SER A 143 4.25 -2.39 9.38
N HIS A 144 3.77 -1.52 8.52
CA HIS A 144 2.73 -0.50 8.82
C HIS A 144 1.60 -0.51 7.79
N CYS A 145 1.69 0.30 6.75
CA CYS A 145 0.59 0.49 5.79
C CYS A 145 0.27 -0.76 4.98
N VAL A 146 1.28 -1.54 4.59
CA VAL A 146 1.07 -2.83 3.89
C VAL A 146 0.34 -3.80 4.78
N LYS A 147 0.82 -4.00 6.02
CA LYS A 147 0.16 -4.86 7.00
C LYS A 147 -1.29 -4.44 7.25
N ALA A 148 -1.52 -3.16 7.55
CA ALA A 148 -2.86 -2.64 7.81
C ALA A 148 -3.81 -2.86 6.62
N THR A 149 -3.33 -2.60 5.40
CA THR A 149 -4.10 -2.81 4.18
C THR A 149 -4.43 -4.29 3.95
N ALA A 150 -3.46 -5.19 4.17
CA ALA A 150 -3.66 -6.63 4.01
C ALA A 150 -4.65 -7.19 5.05
N LEU A 151 -4.58 -6.73 6.30
CA LEU A 151 -5.52 -7.13 7.36
C LEU A 151 -6.94 -6.67 7.02
N ASP A 152 -7.12 -5.44 6.58
CA ASP A 152 -8.43 -4.93 6.18
C ASP A 152 -8.98 -5.64 4.93
N ALA A 153 -8.13 -5.94 3.94
CA ALA A 153 -8.54 -6.75 2.80
C ALA A 153 -9.09 -8.10 3.24
N LYS A 154 -8.38 -8.77 4.16
CA LYS A 154 -8.81 -10.04 4.73
C LYS A 154 -10.13 -9.93 5.50
N ASN A 155 -10.27 -8.89 6.31
CA ASN A 155 -11.48 -8.62 7.09
C ASN A 155 -12.69 -8.30 6.19
N ASN A 156 -12.48 -7.67 5.05
CA ASN A 156 -13.49 -7.40 4.04
C ASN A 156 -13.85 -8.62 3.18
N GLY A 157 -13.20 -9.76 3.43
CA GLY A 157 -13.54 -11.04 2.80
C GLY A 157 -12.80 -11.36 1.51
N TYR A 158 -11.76 -10.58 1.16
CA TYR A 158 -10.92 -10.90 0.01
C TYR A 158 -9.98 -12.10 0.30
N ASP A 159 -9.75 -12.94 -0.70
CA ASP A 159 -8.61 -13.84 -0.68
C ASP A 159 -7.33 -12.98 -0.78
N THR A 160 -6.58 -12.88 0.33
CA THR A 160 -5.52 -11.90 0.48
C THR A 160 -4.16 -12.55 0.53
N ARG A 161 -3.23 -12.01 -0.28
CA ARG A 161 -1.84 -12.42 -0.35
C ARG A 161 -0.92 -11.20 -0.31
N VAL A 162 0.24 -11.34 0.34
CA VAL A 162 1.30 -10.33 0.35
C VAL A 162 2.56 -10.92 -0.29
N PHE A 163 3.17 -10.20 -1.22
CA PHE A 163 4.45 -10.55 -1.78
C PHE A 163 5.58 -9.92 -0.96
N THR A 164 6.26 -10.75 -0.17
CA THR A 164 7.30 -10.29 0.76
C THR A 164 8.57 -9.78 0.08
N ASP A 165 8.80 -10.13 -1.16
CA ASP A 165 9.90 -9.61 -1.98
C ASP A 165 9.55 -8.33 -2.77
N LEU A 166 8.30 -7.87 -2.66
CA LEU A 166 7.80 -6.60 -3.22
C LEU A 166 7.29 -5.65 -2.12
N THR A 167 7.77 -5.86 -0.91
CA THR A 167 7.53 -5.01 0.26
C THR A 167 8.85 -4.73 0.98
N VAL A 168 8.88 -3.69 1.78
CA VAL A 168 10.01 -3.38 2.65
C VAL A 168 9.51 -2.87 4.00
N PRO A 169 10.00 -3.42 5.13
CA PRO A 169 9.65 -2.94 6.46
C PRO A 169 10.48 -1.73 6.88
N VAL A 170 10.04 -1.02 7.91
CA VAL A 170 10.83 0.05 8.55
C VAL A 170 12.08 -0.52 9.21
N SER A 171 11.97 -1.69 9.83
CA SER A 171 13.10 -2.48 10.37
C SER A 171 12.80 -3.96 10.22
N GLU A 172 13.86 -4.81 10.24
CA GLU A 172 13.69 -6.26 10.11
C GLU A 172 12.84 -6.83 11.24
N ASP A 173 13.04 -6.40 12.49
CA ASP A 173 12.26 -6.88 13.64
C ASP A 173 10.78 -6.57 13.49
N GLN A 174 10.44 -5.35 13.04
CA GLN A 174 9.07 -4.95 12.76
C GLN A 174 8.48 -5.71 11.56
N GLY A 175 9.30 -6.01 10.55
CA GLY A 175 8.90 -6.84 9.41
C GLY A 175 8.55 -8.26 9.84
N ILE A 176 9.38 -8.90 10.69
CA ILE A 176 9.11 -10.22 11.24
C ILE A 176 7.80 -10.22 12.03
N ALA A 177 7.59 -9.24 12.91
CA ALA A 177 6.37 -9.11 13.69
C ALA A 177 5.13 -8.95 12.79
N ALA A 178 5.22 -8.11 11.76
CA ALA A 178 4.13 -7.90 10.80
C ALA A 178 3.79 -9.16 10.01
N ARG A 179 4.79 -9.88 9.52
CA ARG A 179 4.59 -11.16 8.80
C ARG A 179 3.93 -12.22 9.70
N ASN A 180 4.33 -12.31 10.96
CA ASN A 180 3.70 -13.21 11.92
C ASN A 180 2.23 -12.85 12.16
N GLU A 181 1.92 -11.57 12.32
CA GLU A 181 0.55 -11.09 12.51
C GLU A 181 -0.32 -11.35 11.27
N MET A 182 0.16 -11.04 10.08
CA MET A 182 -0.55 -11.31 8.84
C MET A 182 -0.80 -12.81 8.62
N SER A 183 0.22 -13.64 8.87
CA SER A 183 0.10 -15.10 8.78
C SER A 183 -0.91 -15.67 9.78
N ALA A 184 -0.91 -15.17 11.02
CA ALA A 184 -1.89 -15.56 12.04
C ALA A 184 -3.32 -15.18 11.68
N ALA A 185 -3.51 -14.10 10.92
CA ALA A 185 -4.80 -13.67 10.38
C ALA A 185 -5.24 -14.47 9.13
N GLY A 186 -4.45 -15.41 8.66
CA GLY A 186 -4.76 -16.24 7.48
C GLY A 186 -4.47 -15.56 6.15
N ILE A 187 -3.59 -14.56 6.13
CA ILE A 187 -3.08 -13.95 4.91
C ILE A 187 -1.94 -14.80 4.36
N ALA A 188 -1.98 -15.11 3.07
CA ALA A 188 -0.91 -15.84 2.41
C ALA A 188 0.31 -14.93 2.22
N LEU A 189 1.47 -15.38 2.68
CA LEU A 189 2.75 -14.74 2.41
C LEU A 189 3.47 -15.54 1.33
N ALA A 190 3.87 -14.88 0.26
CA ALA A 190 4.49 -15.51 -0.89
C ALA A 190 5.64 -14.66 -1.44
N ARG A 191 6.38 -15.22 -2.37
CA ARG A 191 7.30 -14.48 -3.22
C ARG A 191 6.66 -14.33 -4.60
N SER A 192 7.01 -13.25 -5.29
CA SER A 192 6.45 -12.92 -6.60
C SER A 192 6.95 -13.83 -7.76
N LYS A 193 7.90 -14.70 -7.46
CA LYS A 193 8.50 -15.66 -8.42
C LYS A 193 8.17 -17.09 -8.06
#